data_00f0aa26e51837145efb847984bc604f
#
_entry.id   00f0aa26e51837145efb847984bc604f
#
_cell.length_a   1.000
_cell.length_b   1.000
_cell.length_c   1.000
_cell.angle_alpha   90.00
_cell.angle_beta   90.00
_cell.angle_gamma   90.00
#
_symmetry.space_group_name_H-M   'P 1'
#
loop_
_entity.id
_entity.type
_entity.pdbx_description
1 polymer ?
#
loop_
_entity_poly.entity_id
_entity_poly.type
_entity_poly.pdbx_seq_one_letter_code
_entity_poly.pdbx_strand_id
1 'polypeptide(L)'
;MKLWTGLRGRRRNGADASVEISEQDGIRYLHLGSATIQSGMRVSEPDELVLAYTRSMMAFLLFVPEPQRVVSVGLGGGSISKWIYRHLPQAEQVAVELNPRVIAVARQYFQVPVDNPRLHVVQDDGASWIARHPDSADVVLVDGYDGVSHVEELATPEFYAAAAGSLRHDGVLVVNLWGSDRRFDQYVHRIEAAFEGQVACVPALHKGNIIVLAFKRRPILLRWEQLRERARSLESRYGLEFVRFVEGLKRLNPHTDTRLLI
;
A
#
# COMPACT_ATOMS: atom_id res chain seq x y z
N MET A 1 -30.57 14.08 12.28
CA MET A 1 -29.41 13.94 13.18
C MET A 1 -29.82 12.95 14.27
N LYS A 2 -29.44 11.68 14.16
CA LYS A 2 -29.68 10.66 15.19
C LYS A 2 -28.33 10.25 15.77
N LEU A 3 -28.10 10.69 17.02
CA LEU A 3 -26.99 10.28 17.87
C LEU A 3 -27.21 8.85 18.35
N TRP A 4 -26.24 7.98 18.06
CA TRP A 4 -26.15 6.68 18.73
C TRP A 4 -25.05 6.76 19.79
N THR A 5 -25.45 6.62 21.07
CA THR A 5 -24.54 6.55 22.21
C THR A 5 -23.90 5.18 22.28
N GLY A 6 -22.57 5.12 22.04
CA GLY A 6 -21.80 3.91 22.08
C GLY A 6 -21.30 3.55 23.48
N LEU A 7 -21.43 2.31 23.83
CA LEU A 7 -20.80 1.64 24.97
C LEU A 7 -19.26 1.65 24.79
N ARG A 8 -18.53 2.10 25.83
CA ARG A 8 -17.07 1.92 25.96
C ARG A 8 -16.77 0.42 26.09
N GLY A 9 -16.27 -0.18 25.03
CA GLY A 9 -15.81 -1.56 24.97
C GLY A 9 -14.36 -1.65 24.53
N ARG A 10 -13.62 -2.57 25.12
CA ARG A 10 -12.25 -3.04 24.86
C ARG A 10 -11.81 -2.80 23.40
N ARG A 11 -10.47 -2.54 23.20
CA ARG A 11 -9.82 -2.57 21.87
C ARG A 11 -10.31 -3.81 21.15
N ARG A 12 -11.10 -3.61 20.10
CA ARG A 12 -11.55 -4.68 19.21
C ARG A 12 -10.40 -4.93 18.23
N ASN A 13 -9.99 -6.17 18.08
CA ASN A 13 -9.10 -6.59 17.00
C ASN A 13 -9.71 -6.15 15.65
N GLY A 14 -8.89 -5.78 14.66
CA GLY A 14 -9.35 -5.28 13.37
C GLY A 14 -10.41 -6.15 12.67
N ALA A 15 -10.47 -7.46 13.00
CA ALA A 15 -11.49 -8.40 12.52
C ALA A 15 -12.93 -8.06 12.96
N ASP A 16 -13.11 -7.31 14.06
CA ASP A 16 -14.42 -6.98 14.65
C ASP A 16 -14.87 -5.53 14.41
N ALA A 17 -14.10 -4.73 13.67
CA ALA A 17 -14.45 -3.36 13.37
C ALA A 17 -15.78 -3.28 12.58
N SER A 18 -16.66 -2.32 12.92
CA SER A 18 -17.84 -2.04 12.10
C SER A 18 -17.41 -1.53 10.73
N VAL A 19 -18.01 -2.08 9.68
CA VAL A 19 -17.77 -1.65 8.30
C VAL A 19 -18.92 -0.79 7.87
N GLU A 20 -18.64 0.46 7.51
CA GLU A 20 -19.65 1.44 7.10
C GLU A 20 -19.29 2.00 5.71
N ILE A 21 -20.33 2.37 4.95
CA ILE A 21 -20.19 2.93 3.61
C ILE A 21 -20.89 4.28 3.60
N SER A 22 -20.25 5.26 2.99
CA SER A 22 -20.87 6.53 2.62
C SER A 22 -20.63 6.83 1.14
N GLU A 23 -21.44 7.72 0.57
CA GLU A 23 -21.25 8.17 -0.82
C GLU A 23 -21.46 9.69 -0.85
N GLN A 24 -20.52 10.38 -1.49
CA GLN A 24 -20.57 11.81 -1.69
C GLN A 24 -19.91 12.17 -3.01
N ASP A 25 -20.54 13.03 -3.81
CA ASP A 25 -20.02 13.54 -5.10
C ASP A 25 -19.56 12.44 -6.07
N GLY A 26 -20.31 11.32 -6.11
CA GLY A 26 -20.01 10.16 -6.97
C GLY A 26 -18.81 9.32 -6.50
N ILE A 27 -18.31 9.58 -5.29
CA ILE A 27 -17.26 8.77 -4.65
C ILE A 27 -17.87 8.00 -3.49
N ARG A 28 -17.65 6.70 -3.49
CA ARG A 28 -18.03 5.79 -2.40
C ARG A 28 -16.85 5.57 -1.48
N TYR A 29 -17.08 5.74 -0.19
CA TYR A 29 -16.06 5.64 0.86
C TYR A 29 -16.33 4.46 1.77
N LEU A 30 -15.26 3.81 2.21
CA LEU A 30 -15.25 2.78 3.24
C LEU A 30 -14.73 3.37 4.55
N HIS A 31 -15.41 3.03 5.65
CA HIS A 31 -15.02 3.40 7.01
C HIS A 31 -14.92 2.15 7.89
N LEU A 32 -13.92 2.09 8.77
CA LEU A 32 -13.70 0.99 9.71
C LEU A 32 -13.72 1.50 11.14
N GLY A 33 -14.88 1.41 11.79
CA GLY A 33 -15.06 1.76 13.20
C GLY A 33 -14.80 3.22 13.57
N SER A 34 -14.58 4.10 12.60
CA SER A 34 -14.31 5.53 12.80
C SER A 34 -14.79 6.34 11.58
N ALA A 35 -14.86 7.67 11.72
CA ALA A 35 -15.16 8.55 10.58
C ALA A 35 -14.01 8.67 9.56
N THR A 36 -12.86 8.08 9.84
CA THR A 36 -11.70 8.12 8.95
C THR A 36 -11.99 7.32 7.67
N ILE A 37 -11.70 7.93 6.52
CA ILE A 37 -11.81 7.28 5.21
C ILE A 37 -10.67 6.28 5.06
N GLN A 38 -11.01 5.00 4.89
CA GLN A 38 -10.05 3.92 4.68
C GLN A 38 -9.86 3.60 3.19
N SER A 39 -10.91 3.80 2.39
CA SER A 39 -10.84 3.60 0.94
C SER A 39 -11.84 4.49 0.24
N GLY A 40 -11.56 4.84 -1.02
CA GLY A 40 -12.46 5.61 -1.87
C GLY A 40 -12.49 5.04 -3.27
N MET A 41 -13.68 4.99 -3.86
CA MET A 41 -13.92 4.53 -5.22
C MET A 41 -14.81 5.52 -5.95
N ARG A 42 -14.38 6.04 -7.10
CA ARG A 42 -15.26 6.76 -8.01
C ARG A 42 -16.20 5.75 -8.67
N VAL A 43 -17.52 5.97 -8.54
CA VAL A 43 -18.51 5.00 -9.01
C VAL A 43 -18.47 4.86 -10.54
N SER A 44 -18.20 5.94 -11.28
CA SER A 44 -18.06 5.93 -12.75
C SER A 44 -16.76 5.31 -13.25
N GLU A 45 -15.69 5.32 -12.41
CA GLU A 45 -14.35 4.82 -12.75
C GLU A 45 -13.81 3.99 -11.57
N PRO A 46 -14.29 2.74 -11.38
CA PRO A 46 -14.06 1.97 -10.17
C PRO A 46 -12.60 1.60 -9.90
N ASP A 47 -11.76 1.59 -10.91
CA ASP A 47 -10.32 1.30 -10.86
C ASP A 47 -9.46 2.57 -10.73
N GLU A 48 -10.05 3.78 -10.70
CA GLU A 48 -9.31 5.01 -10.39
C GLU A 48 -8.79 5.01 -8.93
N LEU A 49 -7.52 5.42 -8.74
CA LEU A 49 -6.95 5.64 -7.41
C LEU A 49 -7.34 7.03 -6.88
N VAL A 50 -8.45 7.12 -6.18
CA VAL A 50 -9.03 8.37 -5.66
C VAL A 50 -8.14 8.98 -4.56
N LEU A 51 -7.65 8.16 -3.63
CA LEU A 51 -6.85 8.64 -2.50
C LEU A 51 -5.39 8.85 -2.90
N ALA A 52 -4.82 10.00 -2.52
CA ALA A 52 -3.47 10.38 -2.93
C ALA A 52 -2.39 9.38 -2.50
N TYR A 53 -2.52 8.77 -1.32
CA TYR A 53 -1.54 7.80 -0.85
C TYR A 53 -1.53 6.52 -1.70
N THR A 54 -2.69 6.06 -2.18
CA THR A 54 -2.76 4.87 -3.04
C THR A 54 -2.06 5.10 -4.38
N ARG A 55 -2.16 6.33 -4.93
CA ARG A 55 -1.37 6.72 -6.11
C ARG A 55 0.12 6.70 -5.81
N SER A 56 0.52 7.26 -4.66
CA SER A 56 1.93 7.30 -4.26
C SER A 56 2.51 5.92 -3.94
N MET A 57 1.69 4.96 -3.50
CA MET A 57 2.11 3.57 -3.34
C MET A 57 2.54 2.94 -4.67
N MET A 58 2.04 3.42 -5.81
CA MET A 58 2.47 2.96 -7.13
C MET A 58 3.88 3.43 -7.52
N ALA A 59 4.55 4.25 -6.71
CA ALA A 59 5.93 4.68 -6.94
C ALA A 59 6.93 3.52 -7.07
N PHE A 60 6.60 2.32 -6.59
CA PHE A 60 7.42 1.12 -6.79
C PHE A 60 7.68 0.82 -8.27
N LEU A 61 6.78 1.21 -9.18
CA LEU A 61 6.95 1.01 -10.62
C LEU A 61 8.16 1.77 -11.20
N LEU A 62 8.68 2.78 -10.50
CA LEU A 62 9.95 3.40 -10.84
C LEU A 62 11.13 2.41 -10.77
N PHE A 63 11.02 1.37 -9.94
CA PHE A 63 12.09 0.41 -9.66
C PHE A 63 11.74 -1.00 -10.17
N VAL A 64 10.49 -1.42 -10.06
CA VAL A 64 9.95 -2.70 -10.53
C VAL A 64 8.81 -2.43 -11.52
N PRO A 65 9.12 -2.11 -12.80
CA PRO A 65 8.10 -1.62 -13.75
C PRO A 65 7.15 -2.70 -14.26
N GLU A 66 7.54 -3.97 -14.19
CA GLU A 66 6.76 -5.11 -14.68
C GLU A 66 6.71 -6.26 -13.67
N PRO A 67 6.10 -6.04 -12.50
CA PRO A 67 5.99 -7.08 -11.49
C PRO A 67 5.14 -8.25 -12.03
N GLN A 68 5.56 -9.47 -11.73
CA GLN A 68 4.82 -10.68 -12.09
C GLN A 68 3.95 -11.15 -10.91
N ARG A 69 4.39 -10.91 -9.68
CA ARG A 69 3.64 -11.26 -8.46
C ARG A 69 3.60 -10.11 -7.47
N VAL A 70 2.37 -9.71 -7.13
CA VAL A 70 2.10 -8.64 -6.17
C VAL A 70 1.29 -9.22 -5.01
N VAL A 71 1.73 -8.96 -3.80
CA VAL A 71 0.99 -9.30 -2.57
C VAL A 71 0.57 -8.01 -1.89
N SER A 72 -0.71 -7.88 -1.57
CA SER A 72 -1.24 -6.76 -0.80
C SER A 72 -1.70 -7.25 0.57
N VAL A 73 -1.18 -6.66 1.63
CA VAL A 73 -1.66 -6.84 3.01
C VAL A 73 -2.61 -5.70 3.34
N GLY A 74 -3.88 -6.05 3.51
CA GLY A 74 -5.01 -5.13 3.54
C GLY A 74 -5.68 -5.01 2.17
N LEU A 75 -7.01 -5.14 2.14
CA LEU A 75 -7.85 -4.98 0.94
C LEU A 75 -8.58 -3.64 0.94
N GLY A 76 -9.20 -3.29 2.05
CA GLY A 76 -10.11 -2.15 2.12
C GLY A 76 -11.21 -2.23 1.06
N GLY A 77 -11.46 -1.15 0.32
CA GLY A 77 -12.34 -1.14 -0.86
C GLY A 77 -11.70 -1.68 -2.14
N GLY A 78 -10.52 -2.28 -2.04
CA GLY A 78 -9.81 -2.89 -3.17
C GLY A 78 -9.31 -1.91 -4.23
N SER A 79 -9.10 -0.64 -3.90
CA SER A 79 -8.67 0.38 -4.87
C SER A 79 -7.35 -0.01 -5.55
N ILE A 80 -6.33 -0.37 -4.75
CA ILE A 80 -5.03 -0.82 -5.25
C ILE A 80 -5.17 -2.11 -6.07
N SER A 81 -5.94 -3.08 -5.56
CA SER A 81 -6.13 -4.37 -6.23
C SER A 81 -6.81 -4.22 -7.59
N LYS A 82 -7.84 -3.37 -7.70
CA LYS A 82 -8.52 -3.10 -8.98
C LYS A 82 -7.62 -2.38 -9.96
N TRP A 83 -6.85 -1.40 -9.47
CA TRP A 83 -5.91 -0.66 -10.32
C TRP A 83 -4.83 -1.59 -10.90
N ILE A 84 -4.21 -2.43 -10.07
CA ILE A 84 -3.21 -3.43 -10.50
C ILE A 84 -3.85 -4.40 -11.51
N TYR A 85 -5.04 -4.93 -11.20
CA TYR A 85 -5.76 -5.84 -12.08
C TYR A 85 -6.02 -5.23 -13.45
N ARG A 86 -6.34 -3.94 -13.52
CA ARG A 86 -6.63 -3.21 -14.76
C ARG A 86 -5.37 -2.85 -15.54
N HIS A 87 -4.35 -2.33 -14.85
CA HIS A 87 -3.22 -1.66 -15.48
C HIS A 87 -1.95 -2.52 -15.59
N LEU A 88 -1.84 -3.59 -14.81
CA LEU A 88 -0.72 -4.53 -14.85
C LEU A 88 -1.21 -5.93 -15.24
N PRO A 89 -1.61 -6.15 -16.51
CA PRO A 89 -2.28 -7.38 -16.94
C PRO A 89 -1.40 -8.63 -16.83
N GLN A 90 -0.07 -8.48 -16.74
CA GLN A 90 0.90 -9.56 -16.54
C GLN A 90 1.02 -9.99 -15.06
N ALA A 91 0.55 -9.16 -14.11
CA ALA A 91 0.72 -9.42 -12.70
C ALA A 91 -0.35 -10.37 -12.15
N GLU A 92 0.08 -11.41 -11.45
CA GLU A 92 -0.74 -12.17 -10.52
C GLU A 92 -0.76 -11.45 -9.17
N GLN A 93 -1.93 -11.32 -8.56
CA GLN A 93 -2.10 -10.62 -7.31
C GLN A 93 -2.78 -11.49 -6.25
N VAL A 94 -2.24 -11.45 -5.04
CA VAL A 94 -2.90 -11.94 -3.83
C VAL A 94 -3.17 -10.75 -2.90
N ALA A 95 -4.43 -10.55 -2.52
CA ALA A 95 -4.83 -9.58 -1.52
C ALA A 95 -5.23 -10.31 -0.23
N VAL A 96 -4.48 -10.09 0.85
CA VAL A 96 -4.71 -10.72 2.15
C VAL A 96 -5.47 -9.76 3.04
N GLU A 97 -6.66 -10.16 3.50
CA GLU A 97 -7.53 -9.34 4.33
C GLU A 97 -7.99 -10.15 5.55
N LEU A 98 -7.83 -9.58 6.73
CA LEU A 98 -8.20 -10.22 7.99
C LEU A 98 -9.71 -10.27 8.21
N ASN A 99 -10.42 -9.20 7.81
CA ASN A 99 -11.83 -9.00 8.12
C ASN A 99 -12.73 -9.52 6.98
N PRO A 100 -13.48 -10.63 7.16
CA PRO A 100 -14.37 -11.16 6.12
C PRO A 100 -15.49 -10.20 5.72
N ARG A 101 -15.89 -9.27 6.61
CA ARG A 101 -16.87 -8.23 6.28
C ARG A 101 -16.31 -7.22 5.28
N VAL A 102 -15.04 -6.86 5.40
CA VAL A 102 -14.35 -6.00 4.44
C VAL A 102 -14.33 -6.68 3.07
N ILE A 103 -13.99 -7.97 3.00
CA ILE A 103 -14.01 -8.76 1.75
C ILE A 103 -15.40 -8.74 1.12
N ALA A 104 -16.45 -9.02 1.91
CA ALA A 104 -17.82 -9.04 1.41
C ALA A 104 -18.25 -7.66 0.87
N VAL A 105 -17.96 -6.59 1.63
CA VAL A 105 -18.27 -5.21 1.24
C VAL A 105 -17.48 -4.77 0.00
N ALA A 106 -16.19 -5.12 -0.07
CA ALA A 106 -15.34 -4.82 -1.22
C ALA A 106 -15.89 -5.41 -2.52
N ARG A 107 -16.36 -6.66 -2.47
CA ARG A 107 -16.98 -7.33 -3.61
C ARG A 107 -18.35 -6.76 -3.96
N GLN A 108 -19.21 -6.57 -2.96
CA GLN A 108 -20.60 -6.17 -3.17
C GLN A 108 -20.74 -4.69 -3.57
N TYR A 109 -19.94 -3.80 -2.97
CA TYR A 109 -20.13 -2.36 -3.11
C TYR A 109 -18.97 -1.63 -3.81
N PHE A 110 -17.75 -2.21 -3.82
CA PHE A 110 -16.57 -1.59 -4.40
C PHE A 110 -16.08 -2.27 -5.68
N GLN A 111 -16.89 -3.18 -6.24
CA GLN A 111 -16.61 -3.81 -7.53
C GLN A 111 -15.27 -4.56 -7.61
N VAL A 112 -14.78 -5.10 -6.49
CA VAL A 112 -13.62 -5.98 -6.51
C VAL A 112 -13.98 -7.24 -7.30
N PRO A 113 -13.21 -7.63 -8.34
CA PRO A 113 -13.52 -8.80 -9.15
C PRO A 113 -13.55 -10.09 -8.33
N VAL A 114 -14.33 -11.06 -8.77
CA VAL A 114 -14.27 -12.43 -8.23
C VAL A 114 -12.88 -13.04 -8.48
N ASP A 115 -12.51 -14.00 -7.64
CA ASP A 115 -11.23 -14.68 -7.77
C ASP A 115 -11.08 -15.33 -9.15
N ASN A 116 -9.91 -15.18 -9.69
CA ASN A 116 -9.51 -15.68 -11.00
C ASN A 116 -7.98 -15.86 -11.02
N PRO A 117 -7.37 -16.40 -12.10
CA PRO A 117 -5.92 -16.65 -12.12
C PRO A 117 -5.03 -15.44 -11.84
N ARG A 118 -5.55 -14.20 -12.00
CA ARG A 118 -4.77 -12.96 -11.78
C ARG A 118 -5.07 -12.22 -10.48
N LEU A 119 -6.17 -12.55 -9.80
CA LEU A 119 -6.53 -11.93 -8.52
C LEU A 119 -7.14 -12.97 -7.59
N HIS A 120 -6.52 -13.15 -6.44
CA HIS A 120 -7.02 -13.95 -5.33
C HIS A 120 -7.17 -13.10 -4.08
N VAL A 121 -8.36 -13.10 -3.47
CA VAL A 121 -8.59 -12.46 -2.18
C VAL A 121 -8.64 -13.55 -1.12
N VAL A 122 -7.67 -13.51 -0.20
CA VAL A 122 -7.49 -14.51 0.85
C VAL A 122 -7.89 -13.92 2.19
N GLN A 123 -8.82 -14.58 2.90
CA GLN A 123 -9.11 -14.24 4.29
C GLN A 123 -8.05 -14.86 5.20
N ASP A 124 -7.12 -14.05 5.69
CA ASP A 124 -6.04 -14.51 6.57
C ASP A 124 -5.44 -13.33 7.36
N ASP A 125 -4.67 -13.65 8.40
CA ASP A 125 -3.79 -12.69 9.05
C ASP A 125 -2.58 -12.38 8.18
N GLY A 126 -2.39 -11.09 7.84
CA GLY A 126 -1.36 -10.67 6.90
C GLY A 126 0.07 -10.98 7.33
N ALA A 127 0.37 -10.86 8.63
CA ALA A 127 1.70 -11.16 9.15
C ALA A 127 1.99 -12.68 9.07
N SER A 128 1.02 -13.49 9.47
CA SER A 128 1.11 -14.95 9.37
C SER A 128 1.19 -15.43 7.93
N TRP A 129 0.44 -14.79 7.02
CA TRP A 129 0.47 -15.13 5.60
C TRP A 129 1.85 -14.87 4.99
N ILE A 130 2.40 -13.67 5.21
CA ILE A 130 3.74 -13.28 4.72
C ILE A 130 4.82 -14.23 5.23
N ALA A 131 4.79 -14.58 6.52
CA ALA A 131 5.79 -15.48 7.11
C ALA A 131 5.77 -16.90 6.50
N ARG A 132 4.60 -17.36 5.99
CA ARG A 132 4.44 -18.69 5.37
C ARG A 132 4.76 -18.71 3.86
N HIS A 133 5.01 -17.56 3.24
CA HIS A 133 5.22 -17.46 1.80
C HIS A 133 6.56 -16.78 1.47
N PRO A 134 7.69 -17.42 1.78
CA PRO A 134 9.01 -16.91 1.41
C PRO A 134 9.19 -16.93 -0.12
N ASP A 135 10.00 -16.00 -0.64
CA ASP A 135 10.41 -15.88 -2.06
C ASP A 135 9.24 -15.94 -3.06
N SER A 136 8.11 -15.32 -2.68
CA SER A 136 6.83 -15.44 -3.39
C SER A 136 6.38 -14.19 -4.15
N ALA A 137 6.97 -13.01 -3.88
CA ALA A 137 6.50 -11.73 -4.42
C ALA A 137 7.61 -10.86 -4.98
N ASP A 138 7.33 -10.16 -6.09
CA ASP A 138 8.16 -9.08 -6.60
C ASP A 138 7.85 -7.77 -5.87
N VAL A 139 6.60 -7.61 -5.41
CA VAL A 139 6.13 -6.45 -4.66
C VAL A 139 5.23 -6.90 -3.53
N VAL A 140 5.52 -6.44 -2.31
CA VAL A 140 4.62 -6.55 -1.16
C VAL A 140 4.14 -5.15 -0.79
N LEU A 141 2.83 -4.93 -0.85
CA LEU A 141 2.17 -3.68 -0.48
C LEU A 141 1.53 -3.84 0.90
N VAL A 142 1.84 -2.95 1.84
CA VAL A 142 1.27 -2.97 3.19
C VAL A 142 0.49 -1.68 3.42
N ASP A 143 -0.82 -1.82 3.48
CA ASP A 143 -1.78 -0.76 3.78
C ASP A 143 -2.66 -1.20 4.97
N GLY A 144 -2.00 -1.34 6.10
CA GLY A 144 -2.59 -1.91 7.33
C GLY A 144 -2.94 -0.85 8.36
N TYR A 145 -4.14 -0.23 8.24
CA TYR A 145 -4.71 0.66 9.24
C TYR A 145 -6.02 0.10 9.77
N ASP A 146 -6.21 0.16 11.09
CA ASP A 146 -7.43 -0.29 11.78
C ASP A 146 -8.50 0.82 11.95
N GLY A 147 -8.33 1.93 11.23
CA GLY A 147 -9.18 3.12 11.33
C GLY A 147 -8.68 4.18 12.32
N VAL A 148 -7.69 3.86 13.15
CA VAL A 148 -7.11 4.76 14.17
C VAL A 148 -5.59 4.84 14.05
N SER A 149 -4.92 3.70 13.84
CA SER A 149 -3.46 3.60 13.81
C SER A 149 -2.99 2.51 12.85
N HIS A 150 -1.69 2.50 12.57
CA HIS A 150 -1.07 1.35 11.92
C HIS A 150 -1.23 0.11 12.81
N VAL A 151 -1.64 -1.01 12.20
CA VAL A 151 -1.82 -2.29 12.89
C VAL A 151 -0.47 -2.72 13.47
N GLU A 152 -0.41 -2.95 14.78
CA GLU A 152 0.83 -3.16 15.51
C GLU A 152 1.57 -4.42 15.04
N GLU A 153 0.83 -5.47 14.71
CA GLU A 153 1.33 -6.75 14.19
C GLU A 153 2.05 -6.60 12.84
N LEU A 154 1.67 -5.61 12.04
CA LEU A 154 2.29 -5.28 10.74
C LEU A 154 3.45 -4.27 10.86
N ALA A 155 3.88 -3.96 12.08
CA ALA A 155 4.95 -2.99 12.37
C ALA A 155 6.07 -3.57 13.24
N THR A 156 6.08 -4.88 13.48
CA THR A 156 7.10 -5.56 14.30
C THR A 156 8.39 -5.83 13.51
N PRO A 157 9.56 -5.94 14.16
CA PRO A 157 10.79 -6.37 13.51
C PRO A 157 10.63 -7.74 12.80
N GLU A 158 9.90 -8.67 13.42
CA GLU A 158 9.64 -10.01 12.91
C GLU A 158 8.82 -9.94 11.61
N PHE A 159 7.81 -9.08 11.56
CA PHE A 159 7.03 -8.86 10.34
C PHE A 159 7.89 -8.33 9.19
N TYR A 160 8.73 -7.31 9.44
CA TYR A 160 9.58 -6.75 8.40
C TYR A 160 10.67 -7.73 7.94
N ALA A 161 11.22 -8.56 8.84
CA ALA A 161 12.13 -9.63 8.48
C ALA A 161 11.43 -10.69 7.61
N ALA A 162 10.21 -11.08 7.97
CA ALA A 162 9.39 -11.99 7.16
C ALA A 162 9.03 -11.38 5.79
N ALA A 163 8.71 -10.09 5.74
CA ALA A 163 8.45 -9.37 4.49
C ALA A 163 9.68 -9.34 3.58
N ALA A 164 10.87 -9.09 4.12
CA ALA A 164 12.13 -9.20 3.37
C ALA A 164 12.36 -10.63 2.85
N GLY A 165 12.02 -11.64 3.66
CA GLY A 165 12.09 -13.07 3.29
C GLY A 165 11.08 -13.46 2.20
N SER A 166 9.91 -12.83 2.15
CA SER A 166 8.85 -13.11 1.18
C SER A 166 9.12 -12.53 -0.20
N LEU A 167 9.98 -11.51 -0.26
CA LEU A 167 10.35 -10.88 -1.53
C LEU A 167 11.31 -11.76 -2.34
N ARG A 168 11.14 -11.77 -3.66
CA ARG A 168 12.09 -12.29 -4.64
C ARG A 168 13.32 -11.38 -4.73
N HIS A 169 14.32 -11.84 -5.46
CA HIS A 169 15.66 -11.25 -5.55
C HIS A 169 15.70 -9.71 -5.67
N ASP A 170 14.91 -9.13 -6.58
CA ASP A 170 14.87 -7.68 -6.84
C ASP A 170 13.55 -7.04 -6.35
N GLY A 171 12.93 -7.70 -5.38
CA GLY A 171 11.63 -7.30 -4.87
C GLY A 171 11.67 -6.06 -3.97
N VAL A 172 10.50 -5.45 -3.81
CA VAL A 172 10.30 -4.24 -3.00
C VAL A 172 9.12 -4.39 -2.06
N LEU A 173 9.32 -4.02 -0.80
CA LEU A 173 8.27 -3.77 0.17
C LEU A 173 7.83 -2.32 0.06
N VAL A 174 6.53 -2.07 0.05
CA VAL A 174 5.90 -0.75 0.00
C VAL A 174 5.00 -0.60 1.21
N VAL A 175 5.31 0.29 2.12
CA VAL A 175 4.54 0.48 3.35
C VAL A 175 3.93 1.88 3.37
N ASN A 176 2.61 1.96 3.57
CA ASN A 176 1.93 3.21 3.82
C ASN A 176 2.04 3.56 5.32
N LEU A 177 2.71 4.65 5.67
CA LEU A 177 2.83 5.15 7.03
C LEU A 177 2.23 6.56 7.17
N TRP A 178 1.69 6.86 8.35
CA TRP A 178 1.25 8.20 8.68
C TRP A 178 2.42 9.02 9.22
N GLY A 179 2.86 10.04 8.47
CA GLY A 179 4.07 10.80 8.76
C GLY A 179 4.03 11.60 10.08
N SER A 180 2.85 11.83 10.67
CA SER A 180 2.70 12.46 11.98
C SER A 180 2.48 11.46 13.14
N ASP A 181 2.54 10.15 12.87
CA ASP A 181 2.52 9.14 13.95
C ASP A 181 3.80 9.29 14.78
N ARG A 182 3.64 9.34 16.11
CA ARG A 182 4.79 9.44 17.06
C ARG A 182 5.76 8.28 16.94
N ARG A 183 5.34 7.15 16.37
CA ARG A 183 6.16 5.94 16.14
C ARG A 183 6.73 5.87 14.74
N PHE A 184 6.53 6.90 13.90
CA PHE A 184 6.99 6.90 12.50
C PHE A 184 8.47 6.54 12.38
N ASP A 185 9.35 7.25 13.12
CA ASP A 185 10.78 6.99 13.09
C ASP A 185 11.14 5.56 13.57
N GLN A 186 10.40 5.04 14.55
CA GLN A 186 10.57 3.67 15.02
C GLN A 186 10.20 2.65 13.94
N TYR A 187 9.12 2.89 13.16
CA TYR A 187 8.73 2.03 12.06
C TYR A 187 9.78 2.05 10.95
N VAL A 188 10.22 3.24 10.54
CA VAL A 188 11.27 3.38 9.51
C VAL A 188 12.54 2.68 9.96
N HIS A 189 12.99 2.87 11.19
CA HIS A 189 14.19 2.21 11.73
C HIS A 189 14.09 0.66 11.71
N ARG A 190 12.92 0.11 12.02
CA ARG A 190 12.67 -1.34 11.94
C ARG A 190 12.73 -1.85 10.49
N ILE A 191 12.21 -1.07 9.54
CA ILE A 191 12.28 -1.39 8.12
C ILE A 191 13.74 -1.32 7.65
N GLU A 192 14.47 -0.26 8.00
CA GLU A 192 15.90 -0.11 7.67
C GLU A 192 16.73 -1.29 8.19
N ALA A 193 16.47 -1.73 9.43
CA ALA A 193 17.15 -2.88 10.01
C ALA A 193 16.89 -4.19 9.23
N ALA A 194 15.66 -4.41 8.78
CA ALA A 194 15.27 -5.62 8.05
C ALA A 194 15.76 -5.62 6.58
N PHE A 195 16.03 -4.43 6.01
CA PHE A 195 16.42 -4.25 4.60
C PHE A 195 17.84 -3.68 4.44
N GLU A 196 18.68 -3.80 5.47
CA GLU A 196 20.11 -3.39 5.42
C GLU A 196 20.30 -1.92 5.00
N GLY A 197 19.36 -1.03 5.42
CA GLY A 197 19.37 0.38 5.06
C GLY A 197 18.92 0.71 3.63
N GLN A 198 18.49 -0.28 2.83
CA GLN A 198 18.08 -0.08 1.44
C GLN A 198 16.64 0.43 1.38
N VAL A 199 16.43 1.64 1.86
CA VAL A 199 15.12 2.26 2.05
C VAL A 199 15.05 3.63 1.40
N ALA A 200 13.91 3.96 0.81
CA ALA A 200 13.59 5.28 0.29
C ALA A 200 12.16 5.69 0.67
N CYS A 201 11.96 6.97 0.95
CA CYS A 201 10.68 7.54 1.31
C CYS A 201 10.12 8.40 0.19
N VAL A 202 8.82 8.24 -0.11
CA VAL A 202 8.06 9.06 -1.06
C VAL A 202 6.89 9.70 -0.29
N PRO A 203 6.80 11.03 -0.22
CA PRO A 203 5.66 11.67 0.42
C PRO A 203 4.43 11.51 -0.47
N ALA A 204 3.28 11.25 0.13
CA ALA A 204 2.03 11.36 -0.60
C ALA A 204 1.81 12.82 -1.07
N LEU A 205 1.09 12.99 -2.18
CA LEU A 205 0.88 14.30 -2.82
C LEU A 205 0.11 15.29 -1.93
N HIS A 206 -0.69 14.80 -1.01
CA HIS A 206 -1.38 15.56 0.01
C HIS A 206 -0.83 15.21 1.39
N LYS A 207 -1.00 16.10 2.37
CA LYS A 207 -0.41 15.97 3.71
C LYS A 207 -0.82 14.67 4.40
N GLY A 208 0.16 14.04 5.05
CA GLY A 208 -0.04 13.01 6.06
C GLY A 208 0.73 11.72 5.79
N ASN A 209 0.51 11.05 4.66
CA ASN A 209 1.14 9.77 4.39
C ASN A 209 2.54 9.90 3.81
N ILE A 210 3.41 9.00 4.22
CA ILE A 210 4.72 8.75 3.63
C ILE A 210 4.77 7.29 3.22
N ILE A 211 5.10 7.04 1.98
CA ILE A 211 5.29 5.70 1.43
C ILE A 211 6.75 5.32 1.57
N VAL A 212 7.01 4.26 2.30
CA VAL A 212 8.34 3.70 2.49
C VAL A 212 8.53 2.58 1.48
N LEU A 213 9.56 2.69 0.64
CA LEU A 213 10.02 1.67 -0.30
C LEU A 213 11.26 1.02 0.30
N ALA A 214 11.20 -0.27 0.59
CA ALA A 214 12.33 -1.02 1.11
C ALA A 214 12.71 -2.14 0.13
N PHE A 215 13.95 -2.15 -0.32
CA PHE A 215 14.43 -3.01 -1.41
C PHE A 215 15.19 -4.21 -0.85
N LYS A 216 14.86 -5.42 -1.31
CA LYS A 216 15.61 -6.63 -0.93
C LYS A 216 17.07 -6.55 -1.40
N ARG A 217 17.30 -5.87 -2.51
CA ARG A 217 18.62 -5.52 -3.03
C ARG A 217 18.62 -4.08 -3.52
N ARG A 218 19.80 -3.47 -3.50
CA ARG A 218 19.97 -2.11 -3.99
C ARG A 218 19.52 -1.98 -5.44
N PRO A 219 18.58 -1.08 -5.74
CA PRO A 219 18.11 -0.86 -7.11
C PRO A 219 19.24 -0.39 -8.04
N ILE A 220 19.21 -0.85 -9.27
CA ILE A 220 20.20 -0.46 -10.29
C ILE A 220 19.94 0.98 -10.76
N LEU A 221 18.66 1.36 -10.86
CA LEU A 221 18.21 2.65 -11.38
C LEU A 221 18.16 3.69 -10.26
N LEU A 222 19.24 4.44 -10.07
CA LEU A 222 19.35 5.46 -9.04
C LEU A 222 19.75 6.86 -9.56
N ARG A 223 20.09 6.99 -10.85
CA ARG A 223 20.41 8.30 -11.45
C ARG A 223 19.13 9.10 -11.68
N TRP A 224 19.15 10.39 -11.29
CA TRP A 224 17.98 11.28 -11.43
C TRP A 224 17.47 11.42 -12.86
N GLU A 225 18.37 11.46 -13.83
CA GLU A 225 18.01 11.53 -15.26
C GLU A 225 17.19 10.32 -15.67
N GLN A 226 17.67 9.10 -15.35
CA GLN A 226 17.00 7.85 -15.69
C GLN A 226 15.67 7.69 -14.94
N LEU A 227 15.61 8.08 -13.64
CA LEU A 227 14.39 8.06 -12.86
C LEU A 227 13.34 9.02 -13.44
N ARG A 228 13.74 10.22 -13.87
CA ARG A 228 12.82 11.18 -14.50
C ARG A 228 12.34 10.70 -15.87
N GLU A 229 13.19 10.10 -16.67
CA GLU A 229 12.82 9.52 -17.97
C GLU A 229 11.78 8.41 -17.76
N ARG A 230 12.04 7.49 -16.86
CA ARG A 230 11.08 6.43 -16.48
C ARG A 230 9.80 7.01 -15.92
N ALA A 231 9.88 8.01 -15.06
CA ALA A 231 8.70 8.69 -14.51
C ALA A 231 7.80 9.29 -15.59
N ARG A 232 8.37 9.97 -16.59
CA ARG A 232 7.57 10.52 -17.72
C ARG A 232 6.89 9.41 -18.51
N SER A 233 7.59 8.30 -18.77
CA SER A 233 7.01 7.13 -19.47
C SER A 233 5.85 6.51 -18.67
N LEU A 234 6.04 6.30 -17.37
CA LEU A 234 5.00 5.75 -16.49
C LEU A 234 3.81 6.73 -16.33
N GLU A 235 4.08 8.02 -16.21
CA GLU A 235 3.05 9.07 -16.14
C GLU A 235 2.20 9.11 -17.40
N SER A 236 2.83 9.04 -18.59
CA SER A 236 2.13 8.94 -19.88
C SER A 236 1.30 7.66 -20.00
N ARG A 237 1.78 6.54 -19.44
CA ARG A 237 1.10 5.24 -19.52
C ARG A 237 -0.06 5.10 -18.56
N TYR A 238 0.08 5.61 -17.34
CA TYR A 238 -0.84 5.33 -16.24
C TYR A 238 -1.63 6.55 -15.74
N GLY A 239 -1.27 7.75 -16.14
CA GLY A 239 -1.92 8.99 -15.69
C GLY A 239 -1.68 9.33 -14.22
N LEU A 240 -0.68 8.70 -13.57
CA LEU A 240 -0.31 8.97 -12.19
C LEU A 240 0.92 9.89 -12.13
N GLU A 241 1.10 10.63 -11.05
CA GLU A 241 2.04 11.74 -10.90
C GLU A 241 3.50 11.28 -10.64
N PHE A 242 4.03 10.38 -11.48
CA PHE A 242 5.36 9.78 -11.29
C PHE A 242 6.51 10.78 -11.27
N VAL A 243 6.42 11.87 -12.03
CA VAL A 243 7.42 12.94 -12.00
C VAL A 243 7.48 13.58 -10.61
N ARG A 244 6.32 13.82 -9.98
CA ARG A 244 6.24 14.33 -8.60
C ARG A 244 6.75 13.32 -7.57
N PHE A 245 6.59 12.01 -7.82
CA PHE A 245 7.16 10.98 -6.95
C PHE A 245 8.69 11.05 -6.95
N VAL A 246 9.32 11.26 -8.11
CA VAL A 246 10.78 11.46 -8.22
C VAL A 246 11.23 12.74 -7.51
N GLU A 247 10.47 13.83 -7.60
CA GLU A 247 10.73 15.05 -6.81
C GLU A 247 10.63 14.79 -5.30
N GLY A 248 9.61 14.01 -4.90
CA GLY A 248 9.41 13.57 -3.53
C GLY A 248 10.57 12.71 -3.02
N LEU A 249 11.05 11.76 -3.81
CA LEU A 249 12.24 10.96 -3.51
C LEU A 249 13.46 11.86 -3.27
N LYS A 250 13.69 12.84 -4.13
CA LYS A 250 14.82 13.77 -3.98
C LYS A 250 14.73 14.62 -2.71
N ARG A 251 13.51 14.97 -2.28
CA ARG A 251 13.29 15.81 -1.10
C ARG A 251 13.49 15.08 0.23
N LEU A 252 13.10 13.80 0.31
CA LEU A 252 13.05 13.06 1.58
C LEU A 252 14.22 12.11 1.82
N ASN A 253 15.07 11.87 0.81
CA ASN A 253 16.12 10.86 0.95
C ASN A 253 17.51 11.46 0.74
N PRO A 254 18.56 10.85 1.32
CA PRO A 254 19.94 11.19 1.01
C PRO A 254 20.21 11.09 -0.48
N HIS A 255 20.90 12.06 -1.05
CA HIS A 255 21.18 12.10 -2.48
C HIS A 255 22.40 12.96 -2.81
N THR A 256 22.91 12.80 -4.04
CA THR A 256 23.82 13.73 -4.68
C THR A 256 23.06 14.49 -5.78
N ASP A 257 23.71 15.45 -6.43
CA ASP A 257 23.13 16.15 -7.58
C ASP A 257 22.74 15.20 -8.73
N THR A 258 23.39 14.04 -8.81
CA THR A 258 23.23 13.11 -9.94
C THR A 258 22.43 11.85 -9.59
N ARG A 259 22.31 11.46 -8.30
CA ARG A 259 21.72 10.17 -7.93
C ARG A 259 21.10 10.15 -6.54
N LEU A 260 20.10 9.29 -6.36
CA LEU A 260 19.57 8.84 -5.08
C LEU A 260 20.63 7.96 -4.38
N LEU A 261 20.72 8.08 -3.05
CA LEU A 261 21.56 7.21 -2.20
C LEU A 261 20.63 6.31 -1.37
N ILE A 262 20.81 5.01 -1.54
CA ILE A 262 20.09 3.95 -0.81
C ILE A 262 21.12 2.93 -0.37
#